data_d09cddfb12bdd43b7da39cda5e1ab50f
#
_entry.id   d09cddfb12bdd43b7da39cda5e1ab50f
#
_cell.length_a   1.000
_cell.length_b   1.000
_cell.length_c   1.000
_cell.angle_alpha   90.00
_cell.angle_beta   90.00
_cell.angle_gamma   90.00
#
_symmetry.space_group_name_H-M   'P 1'
#
loop_
_entity.id
_entity.type
_entity.pdbx_description
1 polymer ?
#
loop_
_entity_poly.entity_id
_entity_poly.type
_entity_poly.pdbx_seq_one_letter_code
_entity_poly.pdbx_strand_id
1 'polypeptide(L)'
;DQERRKWLKKKSDAPKPNVVKYDKKGNPIYPAKGPQEEYLIVDGYNIIFAWKDLNELSRVNIDSARDKLLDILSNYQGYKSCPVLVVFDAYKRKEHPGAKSKYHNLDVVYTKTDETADAFIERTVHEIGHKYRVTVATNDGLEQLTVMSQGALRMSADNLREEIERLSRLEYENYLASQKR
;
A
#
# COMPACT_ATOMS: atom_id res chain seq x y z
N ASP A 1 -30.16 -13.67 -18.62
CA ASP A 1 -30.17 -13.29 -17.22
C ASP A 1 -29.14 -14.00 -16.32
N GLN A 2 -28.11 -14.58 -16.92
CA GLN A 2 -26.98 -15.21 -16.22
C GLN A 2 -26.10 -14.16 -15.50
N GLU A 3 -26.03 -12.94 -16.01
CA GLU A 3 -25.25 -11.86 -15.41
C GLU A 3 -25.87 -11.35 -14.10
N ARG A 4 -27.20 -11.24 -14.05
CA ARG A 4 -27.93 -10.89 -12.85
C ARG A 4 -27.79 -11.95 -11.75
N ARG A 5 -27.77 -13.24 -12.14
CA ARG A 5 -27.53 -14.35 -11.22
C ARG A 5 -26.09 -14.36 -10.70
N LYS A 6 -25.11 -14.05 -11.54
CA LYS A 6 -23.71 -13.89 -11.13
C LYS A 6 -23.52 -12.70 -10.17
N TRP A 7 -24.22 -11.60 -10.43
CA TRP A 7 -24.17 -10.41 -9.57
C TRP A 7 -24.84 -10.67 -8.22
N LEU A 8 -25.98 -11.36 -8.19
CA LEU A 8 -26.66 -11.75 -6.95
C LEU A 8 -25.82 -12.76 -6.14
N LYS A 9 -25.13 -13.68 -6.81
CA LYS A 9 -24.22 -14.63 -6.16
C LYS A 9 -23.00 -13.92 -5.56
N LYS A 10 -22.45 -12.93 -6.27
CA LYS A 10 -21.38 -12.07 -5.76
C LYS A 10 -21.80 -11.24 -4.53
N LYS A 11 -23.07 -10.87 -4.43
CA LYS A 11 -23.61 -10.16 -3.25
C LYS A 11 -23.88 -11.09 -2.07
N SER A 12 -24.20 -12.35 -2.32
CA SER A 12 -24.40 -13.34 -1.25
C SER A 12 -23.07 -13.80 -0.62
N ASP A 13 -21.99 -13.69 -1.38
CA ASP A 13 -20.62 -13.98 -0.91
C ASP A 13 -19.93 -12.75 -0.29
N ALA A 14 -20.61 -11.60 -0.24
CA ALA A 14 -20.14 -10.44 0.50
C ALA A 14 -20.00 -10.82 1.98
N PRO A 15 -18.85 -10.52 2.63
CA PRO A 15 -18.69 -10.83 4.04
C PRO A 15 -19.83 -10.19 4.82
N LYS A 16 -20.56 -11.01 5.59
CA LYS A 16 -21.60 -10.53 6.49
C LYS A 16 -20.99 -9.51 7.42
N PRO A 17 -21.69 -8.41 7.74
CA PRO A 17 -21.16 -7.44 8.69
C PRO A 17 -20.77 -8.20 9.97
N ASN A 18 -19.53 -7.97 10.44
CA ASN A 18 -18.98 -8.60 11.62
C ASN A 18 -19.92 -8.28 12.81
N VAL A 19 -20.79 -9.22 13.14
CA VAL A 19 -21.55 -9.16 14.38
C VAL A 19 -20.54 -9.36 15.50
N VAL A 20 -20.26 -8.30 16.25
CA VAL A 20 -19.39 -8.38 17.42
C VAL A 20 -20.06 -9.32 18.41
N LYS A 21 -19.43 -10.47 18.66
CA LYS A 21 -19.85 -11.40 19.71
C LYS A 21 -19.29 -10.92 21.04
N TYR A 22 -20.05 -11.07 22.10
CA TYR A 22 -19.63 -10.71 23.46
C TYR A 22 -19.45 -11.97 24.29
N ASP A 23 -18.47 -11.97 25.18
CA ASP A 23 -18.31 -13.04 26.18
C ASP A 23 -19.36 -12.94 27.28
N LYS A 24 -19.37 -13.92 28.18
CA LYS A 24 -20.33 -13.95 29.31
C LYS A 24 -20.15 -12.78 30.28
N LYS A 25 -19.06 -12.01 30.18
CA LYS A 25 -18.78 -10.84 31.01
C LYS A 25 -19.06 -9.52 30.25
N GLY A 26 -19.60 -9.60 29.03
CA GLY A 26 -19.94 -8.44 28.20
C GLY A 26 -18.74 -7.82 27.45
N ASN A 27 -17.59 -8.50 27.41
CA ASN A 27 -16.45 -8.02 26.63
C ASN A 27 -16.58 -8.46 25.17
N PRO A 28 -16.23 -7.59 24.20
CA PRO A 28 -16.28 -7.98 22.79
C PRO A 28 -15.24 -9.08 22.48
N ILE A 29 -15.72 -10.16 21.88
CA ILE A 29 -14.85 -11.23 21.36
C ILE A 29 -14.50 -10.88 19.93
N TYR A 30 -13.26 -10.50 19.71
CA TYR A 30 -12.73 -10.36 18.37
C TYR A 30 -12.33 -11.77 17.86
N PRO A 31 -12.82 -12.20 16.69
CA PRO A 31 -12.34 -13.45 16.11
C PRO A 31 -10.83 -13.37 15.96
N ALA A 32 -10.12 -14.44 16.35
CA ALA A 32 -8.71 -14.56 16.10
C ALA A 32 -8.50 -14.33 14.59
N LYS A 33 -7.79 -13.25 14.23
CA LYS A 33 -7.46 -13.00 12.85
C LYS A 33 -6.51 -14.12 12.43
N GLY A 34 -6.96 -14.97 11.52
CA GLY A 34 -6.07 -15.92 10.83
C GLY A 34 -4.94 -15.16 10.12
N PRO A 35 -3.93 -15.85 9.59
CA PRO A 35 -2.84 -15.20 8.85
C PRO A 35 -3.44 -14.36 7.73
N GLN A 36 -3.30 -13.04 7.84
CA GLN A 36 -3.74 -12.10 6.83
C GLN A 36 -2.63 -11.86 5.82
N GLU A 37 -3.02 -11.73 4.57
CA GLU A 37 -2.12 -11.29 3.51
C GLU A 37 -1.64 -9.85 3.80
N GLU A 38 -0.35 -9.62 3.61
CA GLU A 38 0.24 -8.28 3.74
C GLU A 38 -0.19 -7.37 2.59
N TYR A 39 -0.38 -6.11 2.89
CA TYR A 39 -0.68 -5.07 1.91
C TYR A 39 0.15 -3.83 2.23
N LEU A 40 0.93 -3.34 1.27
CA LEU A 40 1.76 -2.15 1.44
C LEU A 40 1.12 -0.95 0.73
N ILE A 41 0.94 0.13 1.46
CA ILE A 41 0.55 1.44 0.92
C ILE A 41 1.73 2.39 1.07
N VAL A 42 2.08 3.07 -0.01
CA VAL A 42 3.21 4.01 -0.07
C VAL A 42 2.70 5.42 -0.33
N ASP A 43 3.03 6.35 0.55
CA ASP A 43 2.83 7.79 0.34
C ASP A 43 3.91 8.30 -0.62
N GLY A 44 3.58 8.36 -1.90
CA GLY A 44 4.54 8.47 -2.99
C GLY A 44 5.46 9.67 -2.90
N TYR A 45 4.92 10.90 -2.79
CA TYR A 45 5.77 12.10 -2.71
C TYR A 45 6.52 12.20 -1.40
N ASN A 46 5.94 11.75 -0.30
CA ASN A 46 6.63 11.73 0.99
C ASN A 46 7.91 10.88 0.91
N ILE A 47 7.83 9.70 0.29
CA ILE A 47 8.99 8.82 0.08
C ILE A 47 9.99 9.44 -0.91
N ILE A 48 9.53 10.01 -2.02
CA ILE A 48 10.40 10.69 -3.00
C ILE A 48 11.22 11.79 -2.31
N PHE A 49 10.59 12.62 -1.48
CA PHE A 49 11.30 13.72 -0.81
C PHE A 49 12.18 13.27 0.35
N ALA A 50 11.89 12.10 0.93
CA ALA A 50 12.69 11.54 2.01
C ALA A 50 13.96 10.82 1.52
N TRP A 51 13.92 10.18 0.36
CA TRP A 51 15.08 9.52 -0.22
C TRP A 51 15.94 10.52 -0.98
N LYS A 52 17.20 10.64 -0.59
CA LYS A 52 18.10 11.66 -1.12
C LYS A 52 18.21 11.66 -2.64
N ASP A 53 18.42 10.51 -3.26
CA ASP A 53 18.55 10.35 -4.71
C ASP A 53 17.27 10.76 -5.44
N LEU A 54 16.10 10.36 -4.95
CA LEU A 54 14.82 10.73 -5.56
C LEU A 54 14.44 12.19 -5.29
N ASN A 55 14.80 12.73 -4.14
CA ASN A 55 14.61 14.14 -3.85
C ASN A 55 15.43 15.02 -4.82
N GLU A 56 16.68 14.70 -5.03
CA GLU A 56 17.54 15.39 -6.00
C GLU A 56 16.96 15.30 -7.42
N LEU A 57 16.52 14.11 -7.83
CA LEU A 57 15.89 13.90 -9.13
C LEU A 57 14.59 14.70 -9.28
N SER A 58 13.79 14.79 -8.23
CA SER A 58 12.52 15.53 -8.24
C SER A 58 12.69 17.03 -8.49
N ARG A 59 13.83 17.59 -8.10
CA ARG A 59 14.15 19.00 -8.33
C ARG A 59 14.45 19.28 -9.81
N VAL A 60 14.90 18.28 -10.54
CA VAL A 60 15.16 18.37 -11.98
C VAL A 60 13.89 18.02 -12.76
N ASN A 61 13.26 16.90 -12.42
CA ASN A 61 12.06 16.42 -13.10
C ASN A 61 11.26 15.53 -12.16
N ILE A 62 10.09 16.00 -11.72
CA ILE A 62 9.22 15.25 -10.80
C ILE A 62 8.64 13.98 -11.44
N ASP A 63 8.37 14.00 -12.74
CA ASP A 63 7.88 12.83 -13.47
C ASP A 63 8.92 11.70 -13.46
N SER A 64 10.19 12.03 -13.66
CA SER A 64 11.30 11.09 -13.58
C SER A 64 11.45 10.49 -12.17
N ALA A 65 11.25 11.30 -11.14
CA ALA A 65 11.30 10.82 -9.75
C ALA A 65 10.16 9.85 -9.45
N ARG A 66 8.94 10.12 -9.93
CA ARG A 66 7.82 9.19 -9.82
C ARG A 66 8.11 7.87 -10.53
N ASP A 67 8.56 7.93 -11.77
CA ASP A 67 8.88 6.74 -12.56
C ASP A 67 9.97 5.89 -11.88
N LYS A 68 10.99 6.53 -11.33
CA LYS A 68 12.04 5.84 -10.60
C LYS A 68 11.53 5.16 -9.33
N LEU A 69 10.69 5.83 -8.56
CA LEU A 69 10.06 5.21 -7.39
C LEU A 69 9.21 4.00 -7.80
N LEU A 70 8.41 4.14 -8.84
CA LEU A 70 7.55 3.05 -9.32
C LEU A 70 8.37 1.85 -9.82
N ASP A 71 9.49 2.08 -10.50
CA ASP A 71 10.40 1.00 -10.92
C ASP A 71 10.97 0.25 -9.70
N ILE A 72 11.45 0.98 -8.71
CA ILE A 72 11.99 0.40 -7.46
C ILE A 72 10.93 -0.45 -6.75
N LEU A 73 9.73 0.10 -6.60
CA LEU A 73 8.63 -0.60 -5.91
C LEU A 73 8.08 -1.79 -6.72
N SER A 74 8.10 -1.70 -8.04
CA SER A 74 7.69 -2.81 -8.92
C SER A 74 8.64 -4.00 -8.76
N ASN A 75 9.95 -3.77 -8.73
CA ASN A 75 10.93 -4.81 -8.47
C ASN A 75 10.75 -5.42 -7.07
N TYR A 76 10.56 -4.58 -6.07
CA TYR A 76 10.28 -5.03 -4.70
C TYR A 76 9.02 -5.89 -4.61
N GLN A 77 7.94 -5.47 -5.27
CA GLN A 77 6.69 -6.23 -5.31
C GLN A 77 6.90 -7.63 -5.92
N GLY A 78 7.71 -7.73 -6.96
CA GLY A 78 8.06 -9.01 -7.57
C GLY A 78 8.75 -9.97 -6.60
N TYR A 79 9.57 -9.47 -5.68
CA TYR A 79 10.24 -10.27 -4.65
C TYR A 79 9.33 -10.58 -3.45
N LYS A 80 8.60 -9.60 -2.98
CA LYS A 80 7.73 -9.71 -1.79
C LYS A 80 6.43 -10.46 -2.07
N SER A 81 5.91 -10.37 -3.29
CA SER A 81 4.64 -10.99 -3.71
C SER A 81 3.43 -10.53 -2.88
N CYS A 82 3.43 -9.30 -2.41
CA CYS A 82 2.28 -8.70 -1.74
C CYS A 82 1.73 -7.54 -2.56
N PRO A 83 0.42 -7.23 -2.47
CA PRO A 83 -0.14 -6.06 -3.11
C PRO A 83 0.54 -4.77 -2.63
N VAL A 84 0.84 -3.87 -3.56
CA VAL A 84 1.42 -2.56 -3.30
C VAL A 84 0.58 -1.49 -3.98
N LEU A 85 0.15 -0.51 -3.22
CA LEU A 85 -0.55 0.68 -3.67
C LEU A 85 0.34 1.90 -3.45
N VAL A 86 0.58 2.68 -4.49
CA VAL A 86 1.29 3.96 -4.40
C VAL A 86 0.28 5.08 -4.58
N VAL A 87 0.23 6.00 -3.63
CA VAL A 87 -0.70 7.14 -3.63
C VAL A 87 0.08 8.42 -3.85
N PHE A 88 -0.27 9.13 -4.90
CA PHE A 88 0.27 10.46 -5.20
C PHE A 88 -0.81 11.53 -5.02
N ASP A 89 -0.48 12.59 -4.29
CA ASP A 89 -1.33 13.74 -4.16
C ASP A 89 -1.49 14.46 -5.51
N ALA A 90 -2.72 14.72 -5.93
CA ALA A 90 -3.02 15.38 -7.21
C ALA A 90 -2.51 16.82 -7.29
N TYR A 91 -2.19 17.43 -6.16
CA TYR A 91 -1.65 18.79 -6.09
C TYR A 91 -0.47 19.01 -7.04
N LYS A 92 0.34 17.99 -7.28
CA LYS A 92 1.54 18.08 -8.13
C LYS A 92 1.34 17.56 -9.56
N ARG A 93 0.14 17.12 -9.91
CA ARG A 93 -0.20 16.65 -11.26
C ARG A 93 -1.59 17.13 -11.66
N LYS A 94 -1.62 18.15 -12.51
CA LYS A 94 -2.88 18.79 -12.93
C LYS A 94 -3.67 18.01 -13.99
N GLU A 95 -3.06 17.03 -14.65
CA GLU A 95 -3.61 16.47 -15.89
C GLU A 95 -4.61 15.32 -15.71
N HIS A 96 -4.59 14.57 -14.60
CA HIS A 96 -5.49 13.41 -14.39
C HIS A 96 -5.88 13.22 -12.92
N PRO A 97 -6.66 14.16 -12.32
CA PRO A 97 -7.08 13.99 -10.93
C PRO A 97 -8.02 12.78 -10.76
N GLY A 98 -7.80 11.99 -9.72
CA GLY A 98 -8.61 10.83 -9.38
C GLY A 98 -8.36 9.61 -10.25
N ALA A 99 -7.30 9.58 -11.04
CA ALA A 99 -6.98 8.47 -11.91
C ALA A 99 -6.37 7.30 -11.14
N LYS A 100 -6.94 6.11 -11.32
CA LYS A 100 -6.33 4.82 -10.93
C LYS A 100 -5.67 4.20 -12.15
N SER A 101 -4.46 3.69 -11.97
CA SER A 101 -3.73 2.99 -13.03
C SER A 101 -2.91 1.84 -12.48
N LYS A 102 -2.44 1.01 -13.38
CA LYS A 102 -1.46 -0.03 -13.09
C LYS A 102 -0.10 0.40 -13.59
N TYR A 103 0.93 0.16 -12.79
CA TYR A 103 2.32 0.24 -13.21
C TYR A 103 2.98 -1.12 -12.95
N HIS A 104 3.11 -1.93 -14.00
CA HIS A 104 3.43 -3.36 -13.87
C HIS A 104 2.46 -4.04 -12.88
N ASN A 105 2.94 -4.49 -11.73
CA ASN A 105 2.14 -5.16 -10.70
C ASN A 105 1.64 -4.19 -9.60
N LEU A 106 1.99 -2.92 -9.69
CA LEU A 106 1.58 -1.92 -8.71
C LEU A 106 0.23 -1.32 -9.06
N ASP A 107 -0.57 -1.03 -8.05
CA ASP A 107 -1.66 -0.08 -8.15
C ASP A 107 -1.15 1.32 -7.87
N VAL A 108 -1.48 2.27 -8.74
CA VAL A 108 -1.08 3.68 -8.60
C VAL A 108 -2.34 4.55 -8.62
N VAL A 109 -2.46 5.42 -7.63
CA VAL A 109 -3.57 6.35 -7.53
C VAL A 109 -3.05 7.78 -7.46
N TYR A 110 -3.65 8.64 -8.27
CA TYR A 110 -3.56 10.08 -8.13
C TYR A 110 -4.86 10.56 -7.50
N THR A 111 -4.77 11.21 -6.33
CA THR A 111 -5.96 11.66 -5.61
C THR A 111 -6.73 12.72 -6.38
N LYS A 112 -7.99 12.92 -6.04
CA LYS A 112 -8.79 14.03 -6.57
C LYS A 112 -8.25 15.38 -6.07
N THR A 113 -8.57 16.46 -6.76
CA THR A 113 -8.07 17.80 -6.45
C THR A 113 -8.39 18.27 -5.04
N ASP A 114 -9.50 17.81 -4.49
CA ASP A 114 -10.00 18.15 -3.15
C ASP A 114 -9.65 17.11 -2.08
N GLU A 115 -8.90 16.07 -2.44
CA GLU A 115 -8.50 14.98 -1.53
C GLU A 115 -6.99 14.89 -1.41
N THR A 116 -6.49 14.92 -0.18
CA THR A 116 -5.07 14.69 0.10
C THR A 116 -4.71 13.22 0.03
N ALA A 117 -3.43 12.92 -0.18
CA ALA A 117 -2.92 11.55 -0.09
C ALA A 117 -3.21 10.94 1.29
N ASP A 118 -2.99 11.70 2.36
CA ASP A 118 -3.25 11.27 3.75
C ASP A 118 -4.71 10.82 3.95
N ALA A 119 -5.67 11.63 3.49
CA ALA A 119 -7.09 11.30 3.59
C ALA A 119 -7.47 10.07 2.77
N PHE A 120 -6.89 9.92 1.58
CA PHE A 120 -7.10 8.74 0.75
C PHE A 120 -6.54 7.48 1.40
N ILE A 121 -5.33 7.55 1.96
CA ILE A 121 -4.67 6.43 2.64
C ILE A 121 -5.47 6.02 3.88
N GLU A 122 -5.90 6.98 4.70
CA GLU A 122 -6.71 6.72 5.88
C GLU A 122 -8.00 5.98 5.54
N ARG A 123 -8.72 6.45 4.53
CA ARG A 123 -9.94 5.81 4.05
C ARG A 123 -9.67 4.39 3.54
N THR A 124 -8.59 4.20 2.78
CA THR A 124 -8.21 2.89 2.23
C THR A 124 -7.86 1.91 3.34
N VAL A 125 -7.10 2.33 4.35
CA VAL A 125 -6.78 1.50 5.52
C VAL A 125 -8.06 1.06 6.24
N HIS A 126 -9.03 1.97 6.39
CA HIS A 126 -10.32 1.65 6.99
C HIS A 126 -11.09 0.59 6.17
N GLU A 127 -11.07 0.71 4.85
CA GLU A 127 -11.79 -0.19 3.94
C GLU A 127 -11.18 -1.60 3.88
N ILE A 128 -9.85 -1.71 3.85
CA ILE A 128 -9.17 -2.99 3.64
C ILE A 128 -8.56 -3.61 4.90
N GLY A 129 -8.49 -2.88 6.00
CA GLY A 129 -7.83 -3.31 7.23
C GLY A 129 -8.43 -4.54 7.91
N HIS A 130 -9.67 -4.89 7.57
CA HIS A 130 -10.32 -6.11 8.05
C HIS A 130 -9.87 -7.36 7.26
N LYS A 131 -9.41 -7.18 6.04
CA LYS A 131 -9.01 -8.27 5.12
C LYS A 131 -7.50 -8.46 5.06
N TYR A 132 -6.74 -7.36 5.12
CA TYR A 132 -5.29 -7.36 4.97
C TYR A 132 -4.59 -6.87 6.24
N ARG A 133 -3.36 -7.33 6.43
CA ARG A 133 -2.41 -6.69 7.34
C ARG A 133 -1.74 -5.54 6.60
N VAL A 134 -2.22 -4.32 6.84
CA VAL A 134 -1.79 -3.13 6.11
C VAL A 134 -0.58 -2.51 6.78
N THR A 135 0.42 -2.19 5.98
CA THR A 135 1.57 -1.35 6.35
C THR A 135 1.54 -0.09 5.50
N VAL A 136 1.72 1.07 6.12
CA VAL A 136 1.81 2.37 5.44
C VAL A 136 3.22 2.92 5.57
N ALA A 137 3.86 3.17 4.42
CA ALA A 137 5.19 3.76 4.34
C ALA A 137 5.08 5.28 4.16
N THR A 138 5.46 6.01 5.19
CA THR A 138 5.50 7.48 5.21
C THR A 138 6.39 7.97 6.35
N ASN A 139 7.00 9.14 6.19
CA ASN A 139 7.70 9.85 7.27
C ASN A 139 6.82 10.89 7.98
N ASP A 140 5.58 11.10 7.51
CA ASP A 140 4.65 12.01 8.17
C ASP A 140 4.18 11.41 9.51
N GLY A 141 4.61 12.01 10.62
CA GLY A 141 4.31 11.50 11.95
C GLY A 141 2.83 11.53 12.31
N LEU A 142 2.08 12.52 11.83
CA LEU A 142 0.63 12.61 12.04
C LEU A 142 -0.09 11.52 11.26
N GLU A 143 0.27 11.29 10.01
CA GLU A 143 -0.25 10.21 9.19
C GLU A 143 0.05 8.85 9.82
N GLN A 144 1.27 8.63 10.32
CA GLN A 144 1.65 7.41 11.03
C GLN A 144 0.74 7.14 12.24
N LEU A 145 0.47 8.15 13.07
CA LEU A 145 -0.44 8.02 14.21
C LEU A 145 -1.86 7.69 13.78
N THR A 146 -2.35 8.35 12.73
CA THR A 146 -3.70 8.13 12.21
C THR A 146 -3.89 6.69 11.73
N VAL A 147 -2.97 6.17 10.92
CA VAL A 147 -3.09 4.80 10.38
C VAL A 147 -2.89 3.74 11.47
N MET A 148 -2.02 3.99 12.45
CA MET A 148 -1.83 3.09 13.59
C MET A 148 -3.10 3.00 14.45
N SER A 149 -3.83 4.10 14.62
CA SER A 149 -5.10 4.10 15.35
C SER A 149 -6.16 3.22 14.71
N GLN A 150 -6.02 2.95 13.42
CA GLN A 150 -6.90 2.05 12.65
C GLN A 150 -6.35 0.62 12.54
N GLY A 151 -5.27 0.31 13.24
CA GLY A 151 -4.67 -1.03 13.27
C GLY A 151 -3.65 -1.31 12.17
N ALA A 152 -3.28 -0.33 11.36
CA ALA A 152 -2.20 -0.48 10.39
C ALA A 152 -0.83 -0.33 11.05
N LEU A 153 0.17 -0.98 10.45
CA LEU A 153 1.57 -0.82 10.81
C LEU A 153 2.15 0.40 10.09
N ARG A 154 3.08 1.09 10.74
CA ARG A 154 3.86 2.16 10.13
C ARG A 154 5.21 1.66 9.64
N MET A 155 5.70 2.26 8.57
CA MET A 155 7.06 2.06 8.07
C MET A 155 7.63 3.42 7.66
N SER A 156 8.81 3.76 8.17
CA SER A 156 9.50 4.99 7.75
C SER A 156 10.08 4.83 6.34
N ALA A 157 10.43 5.94 5.71
CA ALA A 157 11.10 5.92 4.41
C ALA A 157 12.44 5.16 4.46
N ASP A 158 13.21 5.32 5.54
CA ASP A 158 14.47 4.58 5.73
C ASP A 158 14.23 3.08 5.90
N ASN A 159 13.25 2.70 6.69
CA ASN A 159 12.90 1.29 6.88
C ASN A 159 12.43 0.65 5.56
N LEU A 160 11.67 1.37 4.77
CA LEU A 160 11.25 0.89 3.45
C LEU A 160 12.47 0.68 2.54
N ARG A 161 13.42 1.61 2.52
CA ARG A 161 14.63 1.49 1.70
C ARG A 161 15.48 0.29 2.14
N GLU A 162 15.68 0.10 3.44
CA GLU A 162 16.41 -1.04 4.00
C GLU A 162 15.75 -2.37 3.65
N GLU A 163 14.43 -2.46 3.74
CA GLU A 163 13.66 -3.65 3.37
C GLU A 163 13.83 -3.99 1.88
N ILE A 164 13.73 -2.98 1.01
CA ILE A 164 13.91 -3.13 -0.44
C ILE A 164 15.33 -3.63 -0.76
N GLU A 165 16.34 -3.02 -0.17
CA GLU A 165 17.74 -3.39 -0.38
C GLU A 165 18.05 -4.80 0.16
N ARG A 166 17.49 -5.17 1.31
CA ARG A 166 17.62 -6.51 1.89
C ARG A 166 17.07 -7.59 0.97
N LEU A 167 15.86 -7.42 0.46
CA LEU A 167 15.25 -8.39 -0.45
C LEU A 167 15.97 -8.45 -1.79
N SER A 168 16.42 -7.34 -2.31
CA SER A 168 17.23 -7.30 -3.55
C SER A 168 18.53 -8.09 -3.40
N ARG A 169 19.23 -7.96 -2.26
CA ARG A 169 20.44 -8.75 -1.98
C ARG A 169 20.13 -10.24 -1.87
N LEU A 170 19.07 -10.62 -1.17
CA LEU A 170 18.66 -12.03 -1.03
C LEU A 170 18.36 -12.68 -2.38
N GLU A 171 17.65 -11.97 -3.25
CA GLU A 171 17.37 -12.46 -4.61
C GLU A 171 18.64 -12.64 -5.43
N TYR A 172 19.57 -11.70 -5.35
CA TYR A 172 20.85 -11.81 -6.04
C TYR A 172 21.68 -12.98 -5.53
N GLU A 173 21.75 -13.18 -4.21
CA GLU A 173 22.44 -14.34 -3.60
C GLU A 173 21.79 -15.66 -4.02
N ASN A 174 20.47 -15.75 -4.03
CA ASN A 174 19.74 -16.92 -4.49
C ASN A 174 20.00 -17.21 -5.98
N TYR A 175 20.07 -16.16 -6.80
CA TYR A 175 20.42 -16.28 -8.21
C TYR A 175 21.82 -16.85 -8.38
N LEU A 176 22.83 -16.32 -7.67
CA LEU A 176 24.20 -16.83 -7.71
C LEU A 176 24.29 -18.28 -7.26
N ALA A 177 23.58 -18.65 -6.21
CA ALA A 177 23.54 -20.03 -5.72
C ALA A 177 22.93 -21.00 -6.74
N SER A 178 21.92 -20.57 -7.49
CA SER A 178 21.30 -21.37 -8.55
C SER A 178 22.22 -21.59 -9.75
N GLN A 179 23.16 -20.69 -10.02
CA GLN A 179 24.12 -20.82 -11.12
C GLN A 179 25.25 -21.82 -10.84
N LYS A 180 25.45 -22.19 -9.57
CA LYS A 180 26.50 -23.15 -9.16
C LYS A 180 26.07 -24.62 -9.19
N ARG A 181 24.85 -24.90 -9.55
CA ARG A 181 24.32 -26.28 -9.67
C ARG A 181 24.51 -26.87 -11.04
#